data_b188baf54ada8b5ec0ba55efada3ae1f
#
_entry.id   b188baf54ada8b5ec0ba55efada3ae1f
#
_cell.length_a   1.000
_cell.length_b   1.000
_cell.length_c   1.000
_cell.angle_alpha   90.00
_cell.angle_beta   90.00
_cell.angle_gamma   90.00
#
_symmetry.space_group_name_H-M   'P 1'
#
loop_
_entity.id
_entity.type
_entity.pdbx_description
1 polymer ?
#
loop_
_entity_poly.entity_id
_entity_poly.type
_entity_poly.pdbx_seq_one_letter_code
_entity_poly.pdbx_strand_id
1 'polypeptide(L)'
;MSKFLVFATAALLAATPFSSAFAVDENNVVPGLTAAGAPLGFHGVDPVAFVELGNRIDGSAQFAGVYDGVAYYFATADNLATFERNPSRYIPQNGGFCTYGVSVGKKFDGDPRYSAIIDGKLYVFLNEGILRTFQKDPEGNITRAEQNWKRIEHTAASDL
;
A
#
# COMPACT_ATOMS: atom_id res chain seq x y z
N MET A 1 25.55 -25.95 66.44
CA MET A 1 24.23 -25.84 65.77
C MET A 1 24.29 -24.61 64.85
N SER A 2 24.61 -24.84 63.60
CA SER A 2 24.84 -23.76 62.63
C SER A 2 23.62 -23.65 61.72
N LYS A 3 22.91 -22.50 61.73
CA LYS A 3 21.72 -22.24 60.91
C LYS A 3 22.17 -21.62 59.60
N PHE A 4 22.02 -22.37 58.50
CA PHE A 4 22.19 -21.83 57.14
C PHE A 4 20.96 -21.04 56.74
N LEU A 5 21.13 -19.79 56.47
CA LEU A 5 20.11 -18.90 55.89
C LEU A 5 20.20 -19.00 54.35
N VAL A 6 19.19 -19.55 53.69
CA VAL A 6 19.09 -19.61 52.22
C VAL A 6 18.40 -18.36 51.77
N PHE A 7 19.11 -17.46 51.07
CA PHE A 7 18.53 -16.31 50.36
C PHE A 7 18.02 -16.78 49.00
N ALA A 8 16.70 -16.80 48.81
CA ALA A 8 16.08 -17.00 47.50
C ALA A 8 16.05 -15.64 46.77
N THR A 9 16.89 -15.47 45.77
CA THR A 9 16.83 -14.33 44.87
C THR A 9 15.75 -14.58 43.80
N ALA A 10 14.62 -13.89 43.91
CA ALA A 10 13.61 -13.88 42.87
C ALA A 10 14.05 -12.98 41.73
N ALA A 11 14.41 -13.56 40.57
CA ALA A 11 14.67 -12.82 39.35
C ALA A 11 13.34 -12.36 38.75
N LEU A 12 13.08 -11.06 38.81
CA LEU A 12 11.95 -10.42 38.12
C LEU A 12 12.28 -10.33 36.62
N LEU A 13 11.73 -11.22 35.80
CA LEU A 13 11.75 -11.06 34.35
C LEU A 13 10.80 -9.91 33.99
N ALA A 14 11.37 -8.74 33.68
CA ALA A 14 10.65 -7.65 33.07
C ALA A 14 10.30 -8.04 31.62
N ALA A 15 9.06 -8.44 31.38
CA ALA A 15 8.53 -8.57 30.03
C ALA A 15 8.41 -7.19 29.41
N THR A 16 9.37 -6.83 28.52
CA THR A 16 9.23 -5.66 27.66
C THR A 16 8.08 -5.90 26.69
N PRO A 17 7.05 -5.04 26.63
CA PRO A 17 6.04 -5.16 25.59
C PRO A 17 6.73 -4.95 24.25
N PHE A 18 6.74 -5.98 23.41
CA PHE A 18 7.02 -5.82 21.99
C PHE A 18 5.85 -5.02 21.40
N SER A 19 5.98 -3.71 21.33
CA SER A 19 5.15 -2.91 20.44
C SER A 19 5.56 -3.31 19.02
N SER A 20 4.72 -4.10 18.36
CA SER A 20 4.79 -4.24 16.92
C SER A 20 4.53 -2.85 16.36
N ALA A 21 5.58 -2.15 15.93
CA ALA A 21 5.43 -0.97 15.11
C ALA A 21 4.82 -1.47 13.79
N PHE A 22 3.51 -1.43 13.68
CA PHE A 22 2.86 -1.55 12.39
C PHE A 22 3.33 -0.33 11.60
N ALA A 23 3.93 -0.57 10.44
CA ALA A 23 4.20 0.49 9.48
C ALA A 23 2.87 1.19 9.20
N VAL A 24 2.81 2.48 9.50
CA VAL A 24 1.55 3.23 9.49
C VAL A 24 1.39 3.85 8.12
N ASP A 25 0.30 3.49 7.42
CA ASP A 25 -0.10 4.07 6.13
C ASP A 25 0.97 4.00 5.02
N GLU A 26 1.72 2.90 4.94
CA GLU A 26 2.63 2.68 3.80
C GLU A 26 1.87 2.39 2.51
N ASN A 27 0.67 1.80 2.63
CA ASN A 27 -0.20 1.48 1.52
C ASN A 27 -1.60 2.08 1.72
N ASN A 28 -2.16 2.60 0.64
CA ASN A 28 -3.55 3.04 0.55
C ASN A 28 -4.45 1.82 0.39
N VAL A 29 -5.13 1.44 1.45
CA VAL A 29 -5.95 0.24 1.53
C VAL A 29 -7.33 0.51 2.10
N VAL A 30 -8.29 -0.29 1.71
CA VAL A 30 -9.62 -0.30 2.35
C VAL A 30 -9.48 -0.88 3.76
N PRO A 31 -10.00 -0.19 4.80
CA PRO A 31 -9.91 -0.68 6.17
C PRO A 31 -10.52 -2.07 6.36
N GLY A 32 -9.84 -2.92 7.14
CA GLY A 32 -10.24 -4.30 7.44
C GLY A 32 -9.47 -5.34 6.63
N LEU A 33 -9.67 -6.61 6.98
CA LEU A 33 -9.00 -7.73 6.34
C LEU A 33 -9.94 -8.43 5.35
N THR A 34 -9.40 -8.78 4.20
CA THR A 34 -10.06 -9.68 3.24
C THR A 34 -9.96 -11.13 3.72
N ALA A 35 -10.66 -12.04 3.04
CA ALA A 35 -10.51 -13.48 3.27
C ALA A 35 -9.07 -13.99 3.02
N ALA A 36 -8.27 -13.25 2.27
CA ALA A 36 -6.85 -13.53 2.05
C ALA A 36 -5.94 -13.12 3.23
N GLY A 37 -6.50 -12.54 4.30
CA GLY A 37 -5.78 -12.18 5.51
C GLY A 37 -5.00 -10.86 5.45
N ALA A 38 -5.22 -10.05 4.40
CA ALA A 38 -4.60 -8.75 4.22
C ALA A 38 -5.65 -7.69 3.83
N PRO A 39 -5.41 -6.38 4.10
CA PRO A 39 -6.31 -5.32 3.68
C PRO A 39 -6.31 -5.17 2.15
N LEU A 40 -7.42 -4.69 1.60
CA LEU A 40 -7.64 -4.61 0.15
C LEU A 40 -7.02 -3.35 -0.44
N GLY A 41 -6.10 -3.52 -1.39
CA GLY A 41 -5.51 -2.45 -2.19
C GLY A 41 -6.31 -2.12 -3.45
N PHE A 42 -5.99 -1.00 -4.05
CA PHE A 42 -6.55 -0.50 -5.32
C PHE A 42 -8.08 -0.60 -5.38
N HIS A 43 -8.76 -0.45 -4.23
CA HIS A 43 -10.22 -0.51 -4.06
C HIS A 43 -10.88 -1.75 -4.70
N GLY A 44 -10.13 -2.85 -4.84
CA GLY A 44 -10.61 -4.10 -5.44
C GLY A 44 -10.71 -4.11 -6.96
N VAL A 45 -10.21 -3.09 -7.63
CA VAL A 45 -10.04 -3.10 -9.10
C VAL A 45 -8.88 -4.01 -9.46
N ASP A 46 -9.02 -4.74 -10.57
CA ASP A 46 -7.98 -5.62 -11.10
C ASP A 46 -6.80 -4.81 -11.67
N PRO A 47 -5.63 -4.82 -11.02
CA PRO A 47 -4.49 -4.01 -11.46
C PRO A 47 -3.85 -4.56 -12.74
N VAL A 48 -3.95 -5.86 -13.03
CA VAL A 48 -3.44 -6.46 -14.27
C VAL A 48 -4.29 -6.01 -15.45
N ALA A 49 -5.62 -6.13 -15.33
CA ALA A 49 -6.53 -5.65 -16.36
C ALA A 49 -6.32 -4.15 -16.61
N PHE A 50 -6.10 -3.37 -15.56
CA PHE A 50 -5.86 -1.93 -15.69
C PHE A 50 -4.58 -1.64 -16.47
N VAL A 51 -3.46 -2.26 -16.11
CA VAL A 51 -2.15 -2.02 -16.75
C VAL A 51 -2.11 -2.54 -18.19
N GLU A 52 -2.69 -3.74 -18.45
CA GLU A 52 -2.59 -4.37 -19.77
C GLU A 52 -3.64 -3.86 -20.77
N LEU A 53 -4.85 -3.50 -20.29
CA LEU A 53 -5.96 -3.11 -21.16
C LEU A 53 -6.34 -1.62 -21.07
N GLY A 54 -5.79 -0.88 -20.11
CA GLY A 54 -6.17 0.51 -19.87
C GLY A 54 -7.61 0.68 -19.36
N ASN A 55 -8.25 -0.40 -18.89
CA ASN A 55 -9.64 -0.40 -18.48
C ASN A 55 -9.79 -0.78 -17.01
N ARG A 56 -10.68 -0.06 -16.32
CA ARG A 56 -11.12 -0.42 -14.99
C ARG A 56 -12.05 -1.63 -15.08
N ILE A 57 -11.61 -2.75 -14.53
CA ILE A 57 -12.40 -3.98 -14.36
C ILE A 57 -12.35 -4.32 -12.87
N ASP A 58 -13.51 -4.51 -12.25
CA ASP A 58 -13.58 -4.89 -10.85
C ASP A 58 -13.10 -6.33 -10.69
N GLY A 59 -12.23 -6.56 -9.71
CA GLY A 59 -11.76 -7.88 -9.34
C GLY A 59 -12.78 -8.63 -8.48
N SER A 60 -12.54 -9.91 -8.26
CA SER A 60 -13.35 -10.79 -7.42
C SER A 60 -12.52 -11.35 -6.28
N ALA A 61 -13.08 -11.45 -5.08
CA ALA A 61 -12.45 -12.11 -3.94
C ALA A 61 -12.14 -13.60 -4.21
N GLN A 62 -12.75 -14.20 -5.24
CA GLN A 62 -12.44 -15.56 -5.70
C GLN A 62 -11.01 -15.67 -6.26
N PHE A 63 -10.51 -14.60 -6.86
CA PHE A 63 -9.16 -14.50 -7.43
C PHE A 63 -8.40 -13.42 -6.67
N ALA A 64 -7.87 -13.76 -5.50
CA ALA A 64 -7.15 -12.84 -4.63
C ALA A 64 -5.69 -13.26 -4.50
N GLY A 65 -4.77 -12.30 -4.66
CA GLY A 65 -3.34 -12.46 -4.40
C GLY A 65 -2.88 -11.46 -3.35
N VAL A 66 -1.88 -11.83 -2.56
CA VAL A 66 -1.29 -10.95 -1.55
C VAL A 66 0.15 -10.62 -1.95
N TYR A 67 0.47 -9.35 -1.93
CA TYR A 67 1.83 -8.87 -2.15
C TYR A 67 2.12 -7.71 -1.19
N ASP A 68 3.26 -7.78 -0.51
CA ASP A 68 3.72 -6.78 0.46
C ASP A 68 2.66 -6.39 1.50
N GLY A 69 1.96 -7.40 2.03
CA GLY A 69 0.93 -7.21 3.05
C GLY A 69 -0.40 -6.62 2.54
N VAL A 70 -0.57 -6.45 1.23
CA VAL A 70 -1.80 -5.94 0.59
C VAL A 70 -2.45 -7.01 -0.26
N ALA A 71 -3.76 -7.21 -0.12
CA ALA A 71 -4.55 -8.08 -0.98
C ALA A 71 -5.01 -7.32 -2.23
N TYR A 72 -4.91 -7.96 -3.39
CA TYR A 72 -5.42 -7.47 -4.65
C TYR A 72 -6.43 -8.47 -5.21
N TYR A 73 -7.50 -7.97 -5.81
CA TYR A 73 -8.51 -8.79 -6.47
C TYR A 73 -8.32 -8.77 -7.98
N PHE A 74 -8.58 -9.91 -8.62
CA PHE A 74 -8.45 -10.08 -10.07
C PHE A 74 -9.76 -10.51 -10.68
N ALA A 75 -10.01 -10.12 -11.92
CA ALA A 75 -11.23 -10.50 -12.65
C ALA A 75 -11.19 -11.97 -13.08
N THR A 76 -9.99 -12.53 -13.28
CA THR A 76 -9.78 -13.89 -13.77
C THR A 76 -8.61 -14.57 -13.06
N ALA A 77 -8.60 -15.92 -13.12
CA ALA A 77 -7.46 -16.72 -12.65
C ALA A 77 -6.16 -16.41 -13.44
N ASP A 78 -6.28 -16.11 -14.73
CA ASP A 78 -5.12 -15.78 -15.58
C ASP A 78 -4.49 -14.43 -15.17
N ASN A 79 -5.29 -13.44 -14.78
CA ASN A 79 -4.78 -12.17 -14.27
C ASN A 79 -4.09 -12.36 -12.92
N LEU A 80 -4.66 -13.17 -12.02
CA LEU A 80 -3.99 -13.53 -10.77
C LEU A 80 -2.64 -14.21 -11.04
N ALA A 81 -2.60 -15.23 -11.91
CA ALA A 81 -1.36 -15.91 -12.25
C ALA A 81 -0.35 -14.97 -12.94
N THR A 82 -0.81 -13.96 -13.68
CA THR A 82 0.04 -12.94 -14.30
C THR A 82 0.63 -12.00 -13.24
N PHE A 83 -0.17 -11.58 -12.27
CA PHE A 83 0.29 -10.80 -11.14
C PHE A 83 1.33 -11.54 -10.30
N GLU A 84 1.09 -12.80 -9.94
CA GLU A 84 2.00 -13.61 -9.13
C GLU A 84 3.40 -13.78 -9.75
N ARG A 85 3.52 -13.74 -11.07
CA ARG A 85 4.82 -13.80 -11.76
C ARG A 85 5.64 -12.52 -11.61
N ASN A 86 5.00 -11.35 -11.52
CA ASN A 86 5.68 -10.07 -11.37
C ASN A 86 4.76 -9.03 -10.71
N PRO A 87 4.50 -9.13 -9.39
CA PRO A 87 3.56 -8.25 -8.70
C PRO A 87 3.94 -6.76 -8.80
N SER A 88 5.23 -6.45 -8.65
CA SER A 88 5.72 -5.07 -8.64
C SER A 88 5.42 -4.28 -9.93
N ARG A 89 5.16 -4.98 -11.05
CA ARG A 89 4.76 -4.35 -12.32
C ARG A 89 3.36 -3.76 -12.26
N TYR A 90 2.46 -4.35 -11.47
CA TYR A 90 1.03 -4.09 -11.53
C TYR A 90 0.52 -3.26 -10.35
N ILE A 91 1.25 -3.21 -9.24
CA ILE A 91 0.82 -2.41 -8.08
C ILE A 91 0.86 -0.90 -8.38
N PRO A 92 -0.08 -0.12 -7.82
CA PRO A 92 -0.02 1.34 -7.93
C PRO A 92 1.25 1.91 -7.31
N GLN A 93 1.81 2.93 -7.95
CA GLN A 93 2.96 3.66 -7.42
C GLN A 93 2.60 4.42 -6.13
N ASN A 94 3.60 4.78 -5.35
CA ASN A 94 3.47 5.53 -4.10
C ASN A 94 2.49 4.85 -3.10
N GLY A 95 2.57 3.53 -2.95
CA GLY A 95 1.69 2.76 -2.09
C GLY A 95 0.19 2.86 -2.46
N GLY A 96 -0.15 3.30 -3.66
CA GLY A 96 -1.54 3.51 -4.08
C GLY A 96 -2.17 4.82 -3.59
N PHE A 97 -1.39 5.71 -2.96
CA PHE A 97 -1.83 7.07 -2.65
C PHE A 97 -1.86 7.96 -3.90
N CYS A 98 -2.64 9.04 -3.83
CA CYS A 98 -2.70 10.04 -4.88
C CYS A 98 -1.31 10.59 -5.22
N THR A 99 -0.81 10.30 -6.42
CA THR A 99 0.55 10.69 -6.84
C THR A 99 0.78 12.20 -6.80
N TYR A 100 -0.23 13.01 -7.16
CA TYR A 100 -0.13 14.47 -7.02
C TYR A 100 -0.06 14.89 -5.55
N GLY A 101 -0.82 14.23 -4.65
CA GLY A 101 -0.71 14.45 -3.21
C GLY A 101 0.70 14.17 -2.70
N VAL A 102 1.27 13.04 -3.11
CA VAL A 102 2.66 12.67 -2.74
C VAL A 102 3.66 13.68 -3.31
N SER A 103 3.45 14.21 -4.53
CA SER A 103 4.32 15.23 -5.12
C SER A 103 4.39 16.53 -4.31
N VAL A 104 3.39 16.79 -3.47
CA VAL A 104 3.34 17.94 -2.55
C VAL A 104 3.52 17.53 -1.08
N GLY A 105 3.98 16.30 -0.82
CA GLY A 105 4.32 15.80 0.52
C GLY A 105 3.13 15.38 1.36
N LYS A 106 2.01 14.97 0.75
CA LYS A 106 0.78 14.53 1.41
C LYS A 106 0.33 13.16 0.93
N LYS A 107 -0.37 12.41 1.78
CA LYS A 107 -1.02 11.16 1.45
C LYS A 107 -2.53 11.36 1.40
N PHE A 108 -3.11 11.28 0.22
CA PHE A 108 -4.56 11.28 -0.01
C PHE A 108 -4.95 9.99 -0.69
N ASP A 109 -6.21 9.58 -0.54
CA ASP A 109 -6.75 8.41 -1.23
C ASP A 109 -6.51 8.48 -2.74
N GLY A 110 -6.17 7.34 -3.33
CA GLY A 110 -6.03 7.16 -4.77
C GLY A 110 -7.24 6.42 -5.32
N ASP A 111 -8.11 7.10 -6.05
CA ASP A 111 -9.29 6.52 -6.65
C ASP A 111 -8.98 5.87 -8.00
N PRO A 112 -9.22 4.56 -8.20
CA PRO A 112 -8.97 3.88 -9.48
C PRO A 112 -9.70 4.48 -10.68
N ARG A 113 -10.79 5.22 -10.48
CA ARG A 113 -11.50 5.96 -11.55
C ARG A 113 -10.64 7.06 -12.17
N TYR A 114 -9.69 7.53 -11.42
CA TYR A 114 -8.77 8.60 -11.81
C TYR A 114 -7.34 8.07 -11.76
N SER A 115 -6.99 7.30 -12.78
CA SER A 115 -5.68 6.64 -12.89
C SER A 115 -5.06 6.89 -14.25
N ALA A 116 -3.75 6.71 -14.34
CA ALA A 116 -2.99 6.80 -15.58
C ALA A 116 -1.90 5.73 -15.61
N ILE A 117 -1.65 5.19 -16.81
CA ILE A 117 -0.45 4.39 -17.07
C ILE A 117 0.56 5.30 -17.76
N ILE A 118 1.71 5.48 -17.15
CA ILE A 118 2.82 6.30 -17.67
C ILE A 118 4.07 5.45 -17.59
N ASP A 119 4.73 5.21 -18.71
CA ASP A 119 5.91 4.35 -18.83
C ASP A 119 5.71 2.96 -18.21
N GLY A 120 4.50 2.40 -18.41
CA GLY A 120 4.13 1.07 -17.91
C GLY A 120 3.88 0.99 -16.40
N LYS A 121 3.89 2.11 -15.67
CA LYS A 121 3.61 2.22 -14.24
C LYS A 121 2.21 2.77 -14.01
N LEU A 122 1.53 2.23 -12.99
CA LEU A 122 0.18 2.63 -12.60
C LEU A 122 0.24 3.77 -11.57
N TYR A 123 -0.34 4.91 -11.91
CA TYR A 123 -0.50 6.07 -11.02
C TYR A 123 -1.97 6.33 -10.74
N VAL A 124 -2.29 6.70 -9.50
CA VAL A 124 -3.66 6.98 -9.05
C VAL A 124 -3.79 8.41 -8.54
N PHE A 125 -4.99 8.97 -8.62
CA PHE A 125 -5.27 10.34 -8.23
C PHE A 125 -6.56 10.42 -7.41
N LEU A 126 -6.67 11.45 -6.56
CA LEU A 126 -7.81 11.64 -5.68
C LEU A 126 -9.14 11.88 -6.44
N ASN A 127 -9.07 12.65 -7.52
CA ASN A 127 -10.23 13.02 -8.35
C ASN A 127 -9.80 13.55 -9.71
N GLU A 128 -10.77 13.82 -10.58
CA GLU A 128 -10.54 14.32 -11.93
C GLU A 128 -9.79 15.67 -11.98
N GLY A 129 -10.12 16.59 -11.08
CA GLY A 129 -9.46 17.91 -11.01
C GLY A 129 -7.99 17.80 -10.69
N ILE A 130 -7.63 16.87 -9.78
CA ILE A 130 -6.24 16.58 -9.40
C ILE A 130 -5.50 15.88 -10.56
N LEU A 131 -6.13 14.91 -11.23
CA LEU A 131 -5.56 14.28 -12.43
C LEU A 131 -5.26 15.34 -13.51
N ARG A 132 -6.18 16.25 -13.82
CA ARG A 132 -5.95 17.34 -14.78
C ARG A 132 -4.83 18.28 -14.33
N THR A 133 -4.69 18.51 -13.02
CA THR A 133 -3.60 19.34 -12.49
C THR A 133 -2.26 18.63 -12.64
N PHE A 134 -2.19 17.36 -12.34
CA PHE A 134 -1.01 16.53 -12.56
C PHE A 134 -0.59 16.51 -14.04
N GLN A 135 -1.54 16.42 -14.98
CA GLN A 135 -1.29 16.35 -16.42
C GLN A 135 -0.66 17.61 -17.02
N LYS A 136 -0.58 18.72 -16.27
CA LYS A 136 0.12 19.94 -16.71
C LYS A 136 1.65 19.81 -16.65
N ASP A 137 2.17 18.93 -15.80
CA ASP A 137 3.60 18.64 -15.63
C ASP A 137 3.78 17.21 -15.09
N PRO A 138 3.51 16.17 -15.90
CA PRO A 138 3.56 14.78 -15.41
C PRO A 138 4.94 14.38 -14.92
N GLU A 139 5.98 14.65 -15.70
CA GLU A 139 7.37 14.27 -15.36
C GLU A 139 7.86 14.96 -14.09
N GLY A 140 7.62 16.26 -13.96
CA GLY A 140 7.99 17.00 -12.76
C GLY A 140 7.20 16.54 -11.52
N ASN A 141 5.91 16.21 -11.66
CA ASN A 141 5.11 15.69 -10.57
C ASN A 141 5.57 14.28 -10.14
N ILE A 142 5.89 13.39 -11.09
CA ILE A 142 6.44 12.05 -10.80
C ILE A 142 7.77 12.18 -10.07
N THR A 143 8.69 12.99 -10.58
CA THR A 143 10.00 13.20 -9.93
C THR A 143 9.86 13.69 -8.50
N ARG A 144 8.98 14.68 -8.26
CA ARG A 144 8.72 15.18 -6.90
C ARG A 144 8.06 14.11 -6.02
N ALA A 145 7.13 13.33 -6.56
CA ALA A 145 6.48 12.25 -5.83
C ALA A 145 7.49 11.17 -5.40
N GLU A 146 8.39 10.73 -6.30
CA GLU A 146 9.43 9.75 -5.98
C GLU A 146 10.40 10.26 -4.89
N GLN A 147 10.78 11.56 -4.93
CA GLN A 147 11.63 12.17 -3.91
C GLN A 147 10.92 12.28 -2.56
N ASN A 148 9.65 12.69 -2.57
CA ASN A 148 8.86 12.84 -1.35
C ASN A 148 8.52 11.48 -0.74
N TRP A 149 8.17 10.49 -1.58
CA TRP A 149 7.81 9.15 -1.13
C TRP A 149 8.87 8.56 -0.20
N LYS A 150 10.14 8.64 -0.57
CA LYS A 150 11.27 8.19 0.27
C LYS A 150 11.32 8.80 1.68
N ARG A 151 10.65 9.94 1.87
CA ARG A 151 10.63 10.66 3.17
C ARG A 151 9.37 10.40 3.96
N ILE A 152 8.25 10.18 3.27
CA ILE A 152 6.94 10.08 3.92
C ILE A 152 6.35 8.68 3.91
N GLU A 153 6.97 7.71 3.24
CA GLU A 153 6.47 6.34 3.10
C GLU A 153 6.04 5.74 4.44
N HIS A 154 6.86 5.93 5.48
CA HIS A 154 6.61 5.41 6.83
C HIS A 154 5.95 6.43 7.78
N THR A 155 5.40 7.52 7.26
CA THR A 155 4.71 8.53 8.05
C THR A 155 3.20 8.36 7.90
N ALA A 156 2.45 8.41 9.01
CA ALA A 156 1.00 8.34 8.96
C ALA A 156 0.41 9.48 8.11
N ALA A 157 -0.65 9.21 7.35
CA ALA A 157 -1.31 10.22 6.53
C ALA A 157 -1.84 11.39 7.38
N SER A 158 -2.22 11.12 8.65
CA SER A 158 -2.67 12.12 9.62
C SER A 158 -1.58 13.09 10.08
N ASP A 159 -0.31 12.72 9.91
CA ASP A 159 0.84 13.47 10.42
C ASP A 159 1.51 14.32 9.31
N LEU A 160 0.93 14.32 8.10
CA LEU A 160 1.44 15.01 6.92
C LEU A 160 0.68 16.29 6.56
#